data_5597a4fbe6502ab5d77d3c8335221454
#
_entry.id   5597a4fbe6502ab5d77d3c8335221454
#
_cell.length_a   1.000
_cell.length_b   1.000
_cell.length_c   1.000
_cell.angle_alpha   90.00
_cell.angle_beta   90.00
_cell.angle_gamma   90.00
#
_symmetry.space_group_name_H-M   'P 1'
#
loop_
_entity.id
_entity.type
_entity.pdbx_description
1 polymer ?
#
loop_
_entity_poly.entity_id
_entity_poly.type
_entity_poly.pdbx_seq_one_letter_code
_entity_poly.pdbx_strand_id
1 'polypeptide(L)'
;MSRTELLKNKENILNLLPQHQITLQRLERLADKQALPVITVVGKYNHGKSRLLNELIGKDLFSVADIRETKELHFAKQQDLQWIDAPGLDADVDEIDDDYAEEALWVKSDIRLFVHAAKEGELDAIEIDLINKLQNDAQRTQRQTILVLTQTDQAADEDTLNSIRQSLQHQLNHNNFYPVSSVRHRKGVEQNIPLFVEKSGIPELKERIDYAVSKVLHYRAFEQQHYFSTLGTQLAEKHQEHTKRHRELCRQADEVETEFIKDLRVALEQGAEDLYDIMQEPEVDHSLDPGSIDDVFSMSAGKLDRSRIQIAYSRACLLIRSVLSKYGMTQLNEDAQVGAASLNTVMVSVMGVSVKFRPQLRRMFGEEAGRDKLLRDFKTHFDKSENRLNVLADIENELAQLKAVETAQTVLADWQQSA
;
A
#
# COMPACT_ATOMS: atom_id res chain seq x y z
N MET A 1 -10.41 -23.80 -4.33
CA MET A 1 -9.36 -23.18 -3.49
C MET A 1 -9.59 -23.53 -2.03
N SER A 2 -8.58 -23.95 -1.27
CA SER A 2 -8.76 -24.25 0.17
C SER A 2 -8.90 -22.95 0.97
N ARG A 3 -9.57 -23.00 2.14
CA ARG A 3 -9.74 -21.83 3.02
C ARG A 3 -8.39 -21.22 3.46
N THR A 4 -7.37 -22.06 3.61
CA THR A 4 -6.01 -21.65 3.98
C THR A 4 -5.30 -20.89 2.84
N GLU A 5 -5.51 -21.30 1.59
CA GLU A 5 -5.01 -20.59 0.41
C GLU A 5 -5.68 -19.22 0.25
N LEU A 6 -6.99 -19.15 0.51
CA LEU A 6 -7.77 -17.91 0.45
C LEU A 6 -7.28 -16.88 1.48
N LEU A 7 -6.96 -17.31 2.71
CA LEU A 7 -6.43 -16.43 3.75
C LEU A 7 -5.03 -15.90 3.39
N LYS A 8 -4.14 -16.76 2.91
CA LYS A 8 -2.78 -16.35 2.50
C LYS A 8 -2.82 -15.39 1.31
N ASN A 9 -3.74 -15.60 0.40
CA ASN A 9 -3.97 -14.78 -0.77
C ASN A 9 -4.47 -13.37 -0.41
N LYS A 10 -5.36 -13.29 0.58
CA LYS A 10 -5.87 -12.02 1.12
C LYS A 10 -4.75 -11.18 1.74
N GLU A 11 -3.84 -11.79 2.52
CA GLU A 11 -2.70 -11.10 3.12
C GLU A 11 -1.78 -10.48 2.07
N ASN A 12 -1.51 -11.17 0.97
CA ASN A 12 -0.68 -10.64 -0.11
C ASN A 12 -1.28 -9.37 -0.73
N ILE A 13 -2.60 -9.35 -0.94
CA ILE A 13 -3.29 -8.17 -1.48
C ILE A 13 -3.35 -7.07 -0.42
N LEU A 14 -3.64 -7.42 0.84
CA LEU A 14 -3.78 -6.46 1.94
C LEU A 14 -2.46 -5.72 2.24
N ASN A 15 -1.32 -6.40 2.15
CA ASN A 15 0.00 -5.79 2.33
C ASN A 15 0.28 -4.70 1.28
N LEU A 16 -0.25 -4.85 0.07
CA LEU A 16 -0.10 -3.87 -1.01
C LEU A 16 -1.20 -2.80 -1.01
N LEU A 17 -2.40 -3.16 -0.57
CA LEU A 17 -3.60 -2.31 -0.59
C LEU A 17 -4.29 -2.33 0.79
N PRO A 18 -3.68 -1.81 1.86
CA PRO A 18 -4.21 -1.89 3.23
C PRO A 18 -5.58 -1.21 3.40
N GLN A 19 -5.88 -0.21 2.60
CA GLN A 19 -7.17 0.49 2.59
C GLN A 19 -8.34 -0.39 2.15
N HIS A 20 -8.11 -1.57 1.58
CA HIS A 20 -9.14 -2.49 1.08
C HIS A 20 -9.48 -3.64 2.03
N GLN A 21 -9.18 -3.52 3.32
CA GLN A 21 -9.47 -4.57 4.31
C GLN A 21 -10.95 -4.97 4.30
N ILE A 22 -11.86 -4.01 4.40
CA ILE A 22 -13.32 -4.23 4.35
C ILE A 22 -13.74 -4.86 3.02
N THR A 23 -13.22 -4.35 1.91
CA THR A 23 -13.51 -4.90 0.57
C THR A 23 -13.13 -6.38 0.45
N LEU A 24 -11.95 -6.76 0.95
CA LEU A 24 -11.47 -8.13 0.93
C LEU A 24 -12.28 -9.05 1.86
N GLN A 25 -12.68 -8.55 3.04
CA GLN A 25 -13.59 -9.27 3.94
C GLN A 25 -14.95 -9.48 3.30
N ARG A 26 -15.47 -8.48 2.60
CA ARG A 26 -16.75 -8.58 1.89
C ARG A 26 -16.66 -9.57 0.72
N LEU A 27 -15.60 -9.54 -0.08
CA LEU A 27 -15.36 -10.52 -1.15
C LEU A 27 -15.29 -11.96 -0.64
N GLU A 28 -14.64 -12.19 0.52
CA GLU A 28 -14.60 -13.49 1.17
C GLU A 28 -16.00 -13.99 1.51
N ARG A 29 -16.87 -13.11 2.03
CA ARG A 29 -18.26 -13.45 2.30
C ARG A 29 -19.07 -13.73 1.03
N LEU A 30 -18.85 -12.92 -0.02
CA LEU A 30 -19.55 -13.10 -1.30
C LEU A 30 -19.16 -14.40 -2.02
N ALA A 31 -18.01 -14.98 -1.71
CA ALA A 31 -17.59 -16.28 -2.24
C ALA A 31 -18.42 -17.45 -1.72
N ASP A 32 -19.11 -17.30 -0.58
CA ASP A 32 -20.05 -18.30 -0.06
C ASP A 32 -21.42 -18.18 -0.76
N LYS A 33 -21.59 -18.95 -1.83
CA LYS A 33 -22.84 -18.98 -2.63
C LYS A 33 -24.05 -19.51 -1.85
N GLN A 34 -23.83 -20.19 -0.70
CA GLN A 34 -24.90 -20.71 0.16
C GLN A 34 -25.26 -19.76 1.31
N ALA A 35 -24.51 -18.64 1.47
CA ALA A 35 -24.78 -17.68 2.51
C ALA A 35 -26.18 -17.06 2.33
N LEU A 36 -27.01 -17.15 3.37
CA LEU A 36 -28.33 -16.52 3.38
C LEU A 36 -28.22 -15.01 3.16
N PRO A 37 -29.20 -14.39 2.47
CA PRO A 37 -29.32 -12.96 2.42
C PRO A 37 -29.38 -12.34 3.83
N VAL A 38 -28.67 -11.25 4.01
CA VAL A 38 -28.60 -10.55 5.30
C VAL A 38 -29.19 -9.16 5.19
N ILE A 39 -30.15 -8.91 6.08
CA ILE A 39 -30.77 -7.59 6.25
C ILE A 39 -30.27 -6.99 7.56
N THR A 40 -29.62 -5.84 7.49
CA THR A 40 -29.11 -5.13 8.67
C THR A 40 -29.92 -3.87 8.92
N VAL A 41 -30.33 -3.67 10.18
CA VAL A 41 -31.02 -2.44 10.60
C VAL A 41 -30.02 -1.56 11.35
N VAL A 42 -29.93 -0.29 10.94
CA VAL A 42 -29.06 0.72 11.52
C VAL A 42 -29.81 2.02 11.76
N GLY A 43 -29.41 2.78 12.73
CA GLY A 43 -30.01 4.08 13.10
C GLY A 43 -29.69 4.38 14.56
N LYS A 44 -30.04 5.57 15.02
CA LYS A 44 -29.76 6.00 16.40
C LYS A 44 -30.47 5.17 17.44
N TYR A 45 -29.99 5.27 18.68
CA TYR A 45 -30.66 4.71 19.84
C TYR A 45 -32.11 5.25 19.94
N ASN A 46 -33.03 4.45 20.42
CA ASN A 46 -34.46 4.79 20.54
C ASN A 46 -35.21 5.13 19.23
N HIS A 47 -34.61 4.92 18.05
CA HIS A 47 -35.31 5.07 16.76
C HIS A 47 -36.21 3.87 16.42
N GLY A 48 -36.36 2.91 17.32
CA GLY A 48 -37.29 1.81 17.19
C GLY A 48 -36.85 0.64 16.32
N LYS A 49 -35.52 0.46 16.14
CA LYS A 49 -34.91 -0.62 15.34
C LYS A 49 -35.38 -2.01 15.74
N SER A 50 -35.16 -2.42 16.99
CA SER A 50 -35.50 -3.76 17.52
C SER A 50 -37.00 -4.00 17.46
N ARG A 51 -37.83 -2.98 17.73
CA ARG A 51 -39.29 -3.09 17.59
C ARG A 51 -39.71 -3.29 16.13
N LEU A 52 -39.12 -2.54 15.20
CA LEU A 52 -39.35 -2.71 13.77
C LEU A 52 -39.00 -4.13 13.31
N LEU A 53 -37.82 -4.62 13.73
CA LEU A 53 -37.38 -5.98 13.43
C LEU A 53 -38.38 -7.03 13.91
N ASN A 54 -38.85 -6.92 15.16
CA ASN A 54 -39.86 -7.85 15.70
C ASN A 54 -41.18 -7.85 14.89
N GLU A 55 -41.64 -6.68 14.43
CA GLU A 55 -42.85 -6.59 13.57
C GLU A 55 -42.61 -7.15 12.16
N LEU A 56 -41.41 -6.94 11.59
CA LEU A 56 -41.06 -7.51 10.28
C LEU A 56 -40.95 -9.02 10.33
N ILE A 57 -40.40 -9.59 11.41
CA ILE A 57 -40.20 -11.01 11.64
C ILE A 57 -41.53 -11.68 12.13
N GLY A 58 -42.40 -10.91 12.80
CA GLY A 58 -43.64 -11.42 13.41
C GLY A 58 -43.42 -12.21 14.70
N LYS A 59 -42.26 -12.01 15.38
CA LYS A 59 -41.88 -12.64 16.66
C LYS A 59 -41.03 -11.67 17.46
N ASP A 60 -41.18 -11.69 18.80
CA ASP A 60 -40.34 -10.90 19.70
C ASP A 60 -39.00 -11.61 19.94
N LEU A 61 -38.05 -11.43 19.02
CA LEU A 61 -36.71 -12.02 19.06
C LEU A 61 -35.65 -11.02 19.50
N PHE A 62 -35.87 -9.73 19.31
CA PHE A 62 -34.95 -8.68 19.69
C PHE A 62 -35.48 -7.97 20.95
N SER A 63 -34.60 -7.71 21.91
CA SER A 63 -34.95 -7.00 23.13
C SER A 63 -35.36 -5.56 22.83
N VAL A 64 -36.51 -5.15 23.36
CA VAL A 64 -37.03 -3.79 23.25
C VAL A 64 -36.92 -3.16 24.65
N ALA A 65 -35.71 -2.99 25.16
CA ALA A 65 -35.46 -2.35 26.45
C ALA A 65 -34.97 -0.91 26.26
N ASP A 66 -35.37 -0.02 27.17
CA ASP A 66 -34.89 1.36 27.26
C ASP A 66 -33.47 1.47 27.85
N ILE A 67 -32.75 0.35 27.97
CA ILE A 67 -31.40 0.26 28.52
C ILE A 67 -30.47 -0.19 27.40
N ARG A 68 -29.31 0.47 27.26
CA ARG A 68 -28.22 0.08 26.30
C ARG A 68 -27.71 -1.31 26.64
N GLU A 69 -28.30 -2.34 26.04
CA GLU A 69 -27.88 -3.74 26.20
C GLU A 69 -27.12 -4.32 25.00
N THR A 70 -27.11 -3.59 23.86
CA THR A 70 -26.56 -4.15 22.61
C THR A 70 -25.08 -3.87 22.50
N LYS A 71 -24.24 -4.65 23.18
CA LYS A 71 -22.79 -4.67 23.01
C LYS A 71 -22.29 -5.68 21.98
N GLU A 72 -23.20 -6.49 21.41
CA GLU A 72 -22.90 -7.52 20.43
C GLU A 72 -23.93 -7.49 19.30
N LEU A 73 -23.55 -7.99 18.11
CA LEU A 73 -24.48 -8.14 17.00
C LEU A 73 -25.54 -9.20 17.33
N HIS A 74 -26.80 -8.81 17.40
CA HIS A 74 -27.91 -9.73 17.56
C HIS A 74 -28.37 -10.26 16.22
N PHE A 75 -28.38 -11.59 16.08
CA PHE A 75 -28.76 -12.29 14.86
C PHE A 75 -30.08 -13.04 15.06
N ALA A 76 -30.97 -12.92 14.09
CA ALA A 76 -32.16 -13.77 14.00
C ALA A 76 -32.23 -14.42 12.61
N LYS A 77 -32.55 -15.71 12.56
CA LYS A 77 -32.86 -16.42 11.30
C LYS A 77 -34.37 -16.61 11.19
N GLN A 78 -34.89 -16.24 10.02
CA GLN A 78 -36.29 -16.48 9.67
C GLN A 78 -36.36 -17.03 8.25
N GLN A 79 -36.79 -18.28 8.10
CA GLN A 79 -36.78 -18.97 6.81
C GLN A 79 -35.38 -18.90 6.16
N ASP A 80 -35.28 -18.32 4.96
CA ASP A 80 -34.05 -18.19 4.18
C ASP A 80 -33.39 -16.80 4.31
N LEU A 81 -33.67 -16.08 5.38
CA LEU A 81 -33.15 -14.73 5.67
C LEU A 81 -32.41 -14.69 7.02
N GLN A 82 -31.43 -13.84 7.11
CA GLN A 82 -30.76 -13.48 8.35
C GLN A 82 -30.95 -11.98 8.63
N TRP A 83 -31.39 -11.67 9.86
CA TRP A 83 -31.58 -10.30 10.34
C TRP A 83 -30.47 -9.93 11.32
N ILE A 84 -29.98 -8.71 11.23
CA ILE A 84 -29.00 -8.14 12.17
C ILE A 84 -29.53 -6.84 12.73
N ASP A 85 -29.59 -6.73 14.06
CA ASP A 85 -29.77 -5.47 14.77
C ASP A 85 -28.37 -4.89 15.06
N ALA A 86 -27.99 -3.83 14.36
CA ALA A 86 -26.71 -3.18 14.58
C ALA A 86 -26.78 -2.22 15.78
N PRO A 87 -25.68 -2.03 16.53
CA PRO A 87 -25.58 -1.02 17.57
C PRO A 87 -26.02 0.37 17.09
N GLY A 88 -26.49 1.24 18.00
CA GLY A 88 -26.91 2.61 17.67
C GLY A 88 -25.73 3.47 17.23
N LEU A 89 -25.99 4.47 16.37
CA LEU A 89 -25.01 5.41 15.80
C LEU A 89 -24.60 6.53 16.78
N ASP A 90 -24.88 6.40 18.07
CA ASP A 90 -24.65 7.48 19.04
C ASP A 90 -23.16 7.57 19.39
N ALA A 91 -22.59 8.74 19.17
CA ALA A 91 -21.18 9.09 19.19
C ALA A 91 -20.42 8.96 20.54
N ASP A 92 -21.06 8.49 21.60
CA ASP A 92 -20.47 8.42 22.95
C ASP A 92 -20.16 6.98 23.40
N VAL A 93 -20.02 6.03 22.48
CA VAL A 93 -19.83 4.61 22.79
C VAL A 93 -18.43 4.15 22.37
N ASP A 94 -17.87 3.24 23.17
CA ASP A 94 -16.54 2.66 23.01
C ASP A 94 -16.23 2.23 21.56
N GLU A 95 -14.97 2.39 21.11
CA GLU A 95 -14.44 2.01 19.78
C GLU A 95 -14.88 0.60 19.30
N ILE A 96 -15.20 -0.29 20.21
CA ILE A 96 -15.65 -1.69 19.95
C ILE A 96 -17.05 -1.74 19.31
N ASP A 97 -17.95 -0.84 19.67
CA ASP A 97 -19.33 -0.82 19.12
C ASP A 97 -19.32 -0.29 17.68
N ASP A 98 -18.39 0.59 17.34
CA ASP A 98 -18.19 1.11 16.00
C ASP A 98 -17.67 0.01 15.04
N ASP A 99 -16.74 -0.83 15.48
CA ASP A 99 -16.22 -1.97 14.69
C ASP A 99 -17.32 -2.99 14.37
N TYR A 100 -18.20 -3.30 15.32
CA TYR A 100 -19.34 -4.20 15.09
C TYR A 100 -20.39 -3.61 14.13
N ALA A 101 -20.68 -2.31 14.27
CA ALA A 101 -21.60 -1.62 13.37
C ALA A 101 -21.02 -1.56 11.96
N GLU A 102 -19.71 -1.29 11.82
CA GLU A 102 -19.01 -1.25 10.56
C GLU A 102 -18.99 -2.64 9.89
N GLU A 103 -18.66 -3.71 10.62
CA GLU A 103 -18.70 -5.07 10.12
C GLU A 103 -20.11 -5.48 9.68
N ALA A 104 -21.14 -5.12 10.46
CA ALA A 104 -22.53 -5.43 10.11
C ALA A 104 -22.96 -4.74 8.80
N LEU A 105 -22.65 -3.47 8.64
CA LEU A 105 -23.08 -2.67 7.50
C LEU A 105 -22.29 -2.94 6.22
N TRP A 106 -20.95 -3.03 6.35
CA TRP A 106 -20.09 -3.04 5.18
C TRP A 106 -19.67 -4.46 4.75
N VAL A 107 -19.54 -5.37 5.71
CA VAL A 107 -19.11 -6.76 5.43
C VAL A 107 -20.27 -7.73 5.33
N LYS A 108 -21.21 -7.71 6.29
CA LYS A 108 -22.26 -8.74 6.39
C LYS A 108 -23.52 -8.42 5.60
N SER A 109 -23.90 -7.16 5.51
CA SER A 109 -25.20 -6.73 4.98
C SER A 109 -25.31 -6.88 3.46
N ASP A 110 -26.45 -7.41 2.99
CA ASP A 110 -26.86 -7.37 1.59
C ASP A 110 -27.91 -6.27 1.37
N ILE A 111 -28.79 -6.07 2.37
CA ILE A 111 -29.82 -5.02 2.37
C ILE A 111 -29.71 -4.25 3.68
N ARG A 112 -29.69 -2.95 3.60
CA ARG A 112 -29.57 -2.05 4.75
C ARG A 112 -30.87 -1.29 4.97
N LEU A 113 -31.44 -1.38 6.17
CA LEU A 113 -32.56 -0.56 6.60
C LEU A 113 -32.02 0.54 7.49
N PHE A 114 -31.97 1.76 6.97
CA PHE A 114 -31.65 2.94 7.77
C PHE A 114 -32.93 3.47 8.44
N VAL A 115 -32.93 3.54 9.77
CA VAL A 115 -34.10 3.87 10.57
C VAL A 115 -33.94 5.22 11.25
N HIS A 116 -34.90 6.12 10.97
CA HIS A 116 -35.03 7.41 11.64
C HIS A 116 -36.39 7.52 12.32
N ALA A 117 -36.48 8.16 13.48
CA ALA A 117 -37.72 8.30 14.21
C ALA A 117 -38.43 9.61 13.85
N ALA A 118 -39.72 9.58 13.47
CA ALA A 118 -40.50 10.75 13.08
C ALA A 118 -40.52 11.85 14.17
N LYS A 119 -40.45 11.46 15.44
CA LYS A 119 -40.41 12.43 16.56
C LYS A 119 -39.19 13.34 16.59
N GLU A 120 -38.08 12.91 15.99
CA GLU A 120 -36.82 13.70 15.95
C GLU A 120 -36.83 14.75 14.84
N GLY A 121 -37.76 14.64 13.87
CA GLY A 121 -37.94 15.61 12.79
C GLY A 121 -36.86 15.50 11.73
N GLU A 122 -35.88 16.40 11.75
CA GLU A 122 -34.77 16.44 10.76
C GLU A 122 -33.64 15.48 11.13
N LEU A 123 -32.89 15.04 10.09
CA LEU A 123 -31.67 14.27 10.26
C LEU A 123 -30.54 15.17 10.77
N ASP A 124 -29.73 14.65 11.67
CA ASP A 124 -28.51 15.34 12.08
C ASP A 124 -27.32 15.03 11.12
N ALA A 125 -26.17 15.65 11.40
CA ALA A 125 -24.98 15.55 10.57
C ALA A 125 -24.44 14.10 10.47
N ILE A 126 -24.52 13.31 11.53
CA ILE A 126 -24.03 11.92 11.57
C ILE A 126 -24.93 11.03 10.72
N GLU A 127 -26.24 11.20 10.81
CA GLU A 127 -27.21 10.46 10.00
C GLU A 127 -27.08 10.79 8.51
N ILE A 128 -26.92 12.07 8.18
CA ILE A 128 -26.72 12.54 6.79
C ILE A 128 -25.41 11.95 6.23
N ASP A 129 -24.31 11.98 6.98
CA ASP A 129 -23.01 11.43 6.54
C ASP A 129 -23.13 9.92 6.27
N LEU A 130 -23.75 9.17 7.18
CA LEU A 130 -23.93 7.74 6.97
C LEU A 130 -24.83 7.44 5.76
N ILE A 131 -25.96 8.14 5.61
CA ILE A 131 -26.85 7.94 4.46
C ILE A 131 -26.09 8.23 3.15
N ASN A 132 -25.29 9.28 3.09
CA ASN A 132 -24.48 9.62 1.94
C ASN A 132 -23.45 8.50 1.63
N LYS A 133 -22.77 7.95 2.66
CA LYS A 133 -21.87 6.79 2.51
C LYS A 133 -22.61 5.57 1.96
N LEU A 134 -23.78 5.26 2.51
CA LEU A 134 -24.60 4.12 2.08
C LEU A 134 -25.11 4.30 0.63
N GLN A 135 -25.48 5.51 0.23
CA GLN A 135 -25.92 5.82 -1.14
C GLN A 135 -24.76 5.74 -2.13
N ASN A 136 -23.59 6.30 -1.79
CA ASN A 136 -22.39 6.21 -2.61
C ASN A 136 -21.96 4.75 -2.81
N ASP A 137 -22.08 3.94 -1.78
CA ASP A 137 -21.82 2.50 -1.87
C ASP A 137 -22.86 1.81 -2.76
N ALA A 138 -24.16 2.14 -2.59
CA ALA A 138 -25.24 1.59 -3.42
C ALA A 138 -25.07 1.91 -4.92
N GLN A 139 -24.57 3.09 -5.27
CA GLN A 139 -24.27 3.45 -6.66
C GLN A 139 -23.16 2.57 -7.26
N ARG A 140 -22.15 2.22 -6.44
CA ARG A 140 -21.00 1.40 -6.90
C ARG A 140 -21.29 -0.09 -6.90
N THR A 141 -22.07 -0.58 -5.93
CA THR A 141 -22.24 -2.01 -5.65
C THR A 141 -23.64 -2.53 -5.95
N GLN A 142 -24.62 -1.64 -6.19
CA GLN A 142 -26.04 -1.91 -6.30
C GLN A 142 -26.69 -2.50 -5.01
N ARG A 143 -25.95 -2.56 -3.90
CA ARG A 143 -26.53 -2.96 -2.61
C ARG A 143 -27.67 -2.02 -2.24
N GLN A 144 -28.78 -2.60 -1.78
CA GLN A 144 -29.98 -1.81 -1.49
C GLN A 144 -29.91 -1.19 -0.10
N THR A 145 -30.19 0.12 -0.05
CA THR A 145 -30.45 0.85 1.20
C THR A 145 -31.89 1.34 1.18
N ILE A 146 -32.67 0.97 2.19
CA ILE A 146 -34.06 1.36 2.35
C ILE A 146 -34.15 2.29 3.55
N LEU A 147 -34.66 3.49 3.34
CA LEU A 147 -34.82 4.49 4.40
C LEU A 147 -36.19 4.32 5.04
N VAL A 148 -36.23 4.16 6.36
CA VAL A 148 -37.47 3.88 7.12
C VAL A 148 -37.71 4.96 8.15
N LEU A 149 -38.87 5.59 8.11
CA LEU A 149 -39.32 6.58 9.08
C LEU A 149 -40.25 5.90 10.10
N THR A 150 -39.72 5.60 11.28
CA THR A 150 -40.48 4.93 12.35
C THR A 150 -41.23 5.87 13.25
N GLN A 151 -42.02 5.30 14.19
CA GLN A 151 -42.78 6.06 15.22
C GLN A 151 -43.73 7.11 14.62
N THR A 152 -44.26 6.83 13.42
CA THR A 152 -45.20 7.78 12.74
C THR A 152 -46.53 7.97 13.50
N ASP A 153 -46.81 7.10 14.46
CA ASP A 153 -47.94 7.24 15.40
C ASP A 153 -47.73 8.34 16.46
N GLN A 154 -46.50 8.87 16.60
CA GLN A 154 -46.15 9.95 17.52
C GLN A 154 -46.28 11.33 16.88
N ALA A 155 -46.47 11.44 15.57
CA ALA A 155 -46.84 12.69 14.91
C ALA A 155 -48.25 13.13 15.35
N ALA A 156 -48.40 14.42 15.61
CA ALA A 156 -49.67 14.96 16.11
C ALA A 156 -50.84 14.73 15.14
N ASP A 157 -50.58 14.87 13.85
CA ASP A 157 -51.54 14.71 12.76
C ASP A 157 -50.80 14.35 11.45
N GLU A 158 -51.56 14.14 10.39
CA GLU A 158 -51.05 13.77 9.08
C GLU A 158 -50.31 14.91 8.38
N ASP A 159 -50.69 16.17 8.64
CA ASP A 159 -50.02 17.35 8.11
C ASP A 159 -48.61 17.51 8.70
N THR A 160 -48.47 17.27 9.99
CA THR A 160 -47.15 17.22 10.69
C THR A 160 -46.29 16.13 10.10
N LEU A 161 -46.81 14.92 9.89
CA LEU A 161 -46.06 13.82 9.30
C LEU A 161 -45.59 14.14 7.86
N ASN A 162 -46.49 14.77 7.07
CA ASN A 162 -46.14 15.19 5.72
C ASN A 162 -45.06 16.29 5.71
N SER A 163 -45.11 17.23 6.65
CA SER A 163 -44.09 18.28 6.80
C SER A 163 -42.72 17.67 7.14
N ILE A 164 -42.66 16.70 8.07
CA ILE A 164 -41.45 15.96 8.41
C ILE A 164 -40.90 15.23 7.17
N ARG A 165 -41.75 14.52 6.42
CA ARG A 165 -41.33 13.82 5.20
C ARG A 165 -40.76 14.77 4.14
N GLN A 166 -41.38 15.95 3.95
CA GLN A 166 -40.85 16.94 3.01
C GLN A 166 -39.50 17.49 3.44
N SER A 167 -39.30 17.77 4.74
CA SER A 167 -38.02 18.22 5.28
C SER A 167 -36.92 17.18 5.04
N LEU A 168 -37.19 15.90 5.34
CA LEU A 168 -36.28 14.81 5.11
C LEU A 168 -35.95 14.61 3.61
N GLN A 169 -36.95 14.73 2.74
CA GLN A 169 -36.74 14.69 1.29
C GLN A 169 -35.85 15.81 0.78
N HIS A 170 -36.01 17.00 1.35
CA HIS A 170 -35.18 18.15 1.02
C HIS A 170 -33.71 17.94 1.47
N GLN A 171 -33.52 17.42 2.69
CA GLN A 171 -32.17 17.11 3.20
C GLN A 171 -31.43 16.04 2.37
N LEU A 172 -32.15 15.10 1.76
CA LEU A 172 -31.58 13.94 1.03
C LEU A 172 -31.77 13.99 -0.49
N ASN A 173 -31.96 15.18 -1.08
CA ASN A 173 -32.14 15.36 -2.52
C ASN A 173 -33.23 14.43 -3.12
N HIS A 174 -34.39 14.41 -2.51
CA HIS A 174 -35.60 13.69 -2.94
C HIS A 174 -35.62 12.16 -2.71
N ASN A 175 -34.74 11.62 -1.88
CA ASN A 175 -34.92 10.23 -1.43
C ASN A 175 -36.11 10.08 -0.47
N ASN A 176 -36.87 9.02 -0.66
CA ASN A 176 -38.08 8.77 0.11
C ASN A 176 -37.84 7.83 1.28
N PHE A 177 -38.43 8.20 2.43
CA PHE A 177 -38.58 7.29 3.56
C PHE A 177 -39.88 6.49 3.47
N TYR A 178 -39.83 5.22 3.88
CA TYR A 178 -41.03 4.41 4.12
C TYR A 178 -41.58 4.71 5.52
N PRO A 179 -42.73 5.35 5.64
CA PRO A 179 -43.30 5.70 6.94
C PRO A 179 -43.92 4.45 7.58
N VAL A 180 -43.56 4.14 8.82
CA VAL A 180 -44.07 2.96 9.53
C VAL A 180 -44.40 3.26 10.99
N SER A 181 -45.43 2.57 11.51
CA SER A 181 -45.74 2.52 12.93
C SER A 181 -45.82 1.05 13.39
N SER A 182 -44.75 0.62 14.08
CA SER A 182 -44.73 -0.73 14.69
C SER A 182 -45.81 -0.90 15.76
N VAL A 183 -46.15 0.18 16.51
CA VAL A 183 -47.21 0.15 17.53
C VAL A 183 -48.58 -0.05 16.90
N ARG A 184 -48.89 0.66 15.81
CA ARG A 184 -50.13 0.52 15.08
C ARG A 184 -50.27 -0.86 14.45
N HIS A 185 -49.19 -1.39 13.87
CA HIS A 185 -49.15 -2.74 13.31
C HIS A 185 -49.45 -3.79 14.37
N ARG A 186 -48.74 -3.75 15.50
CA ARG A 186 -48.93 -4.72 16.61
C ARG A 186 -50.38 -4.70 17.12
N LYS A 187 -50.94 -3.51 17.38
CA LYS A 187 -52.35 -3.39 17.77
C LYS A 187 -53.31 -3.97 16.72
N GLY A 188 -53.01 -3.71 15.44
CA GLY A 188 -53.82 -4.26 14.33
C GLY A 188 -53.83 -5.77 14.30
N VAL A 189 -52.66 -6.40 14.53
CA VAL A 189 -52.52 -7.85 14.59
C VAL A 189 -53.20 -8.44 15.85
N GLU A 190 -52.90 -7.90 17.03
CA GLU A 190 -53.41 -8.41 18.31
C GLU A 190 -54.95 -8.25 18.43
N GLN A 191 -55.50 -7.14 17.93
CA GLN A 191 -56.94 -6.84 18.00
C GLN A 191 -57.70 -7.25 16.73
N ASN A 192 -57.01 -7.91 15.77
CA ASN A 192 -57.57 -8.32 14.48
C ASN A 192 -58.27 -7.15 13.71
N ILE A 193 -57.59 -5.99 13.64
CA ILE A 193 -58.08 -4.79 12.93
C ILE A 193 -57.25 -4.61 11.64
N PRO A 194 -57.74 -5.08 10.46
CA PRO A 194 -56.99 -5.05 9.21
C PRO A 194 -56.59 -3.63 8.80
N LEU A 195 -57.42 -2.64 9.03
CA LEU A 195 -57.14 -1.23 8.71
C LEU A 195 -55.92 -0.71 9.47
N PHE A 196 -55.66 -1.15 10.71
CA PHE A 196 -54.48 -0.74 11.46
C PHE A 196 -53.21 -1.38 10.89
N VAL A 197 -53.29 -2.62 10.45
CA VAL A 197 -52.20 -3.30 9.79
C VAL A 197 -51.84 -2.58 8.49
N GLU A 198 -52.82 -2.28 7.64
CA GLU A 198 -52.62 -1.59 6.36
C GLU A 198 -52.04 -0.18 6.58
N LYS A 199 -52.66 0.63 7.45
CA LYS A 199 -52.21 2.00 7.76
C LYS A 199 -50.91 2.05 8.58
N SER A 200 -50.34 0.92 8.96
CA SER A 200 -49.07 0.88 9.67
C SER A 200 -47.85 1.11 8.77
N GLY A 201 -47.96 0.95 7.45
CA GLY A 201 -46.88 1.02 6.48
C GLY A 201 -45.97 -0.24 6.48
N ILE A 202 -46.13 -1.16 7.46
CA ILE A 202 -45.32 -2.39 7.54
C ILE A 202 -45.56 -3.31 6.33
N PRO A 203 -46.79 -3.53 5.81
CA PRO A 203 -46.99 -4.35 4.62
C PRO A 203 -46.21 -3.81 3.40
N GLU A 204 -46.29 -2.51 3.13
CA GLU A 204 -45.59 -1.86 2.03
C GLU A 204 -44.07 -1.99 2.17
N LEU A 205 -43.54 -1.80 3.38
CA LEU A 205 -42.12 -2.01 3.67
C LEU A 205 -41.72 -3.48 3.46
N LYS A 206 -42.54 -4.47 3.85
CA LYS A 206 -42.30 -5.90 3.60
C LYS A 206 -42.20 -6.19 2.10
N GLU A 207 -43.15 -5.71 1.29
CA GLU A 207 -43.12 -5.86 -0.17
C GLU A 207 -41.83 -5.30 -0.77
N ARG A 208 -41.40 -4.12 -0.30
CA ARG A 208 -40.15 -3.49 -0.74
C ARG A 208 -38.92 -4.33 -0.35
N ILE A 209 -38.89 -4.90 0.85
CA ILE A 209 -37.84 -5.79 1.32
C ILE A 209 -37.83 -7.11 0.50
N ASP A 210 -38.99 -7.74 0.29
CA ASP A 210 -39.11 -8.98 -0.50
C ASP A 210 -38.61 -8.78 -1.94
N TYR A 211 -38.94 -7.65 -2.54
CA TYR A 211 -38.39 -7.25 -3.84
C TYR A 211 -36.88 -7.16 -3.80
N ALA A 212 -36.29 -6.50 -2.80
CA ALA A 212 -34.86 -6.36 -2.65
C ALA A 212 -34.18 -7.74 -2.43
N VAL A 213 -34.77 -8.62 -1.61
CA VAL A 213 -34.31 -9.98 -1.36
C VAL A 213 -34.26 -10.80 -2.65
N SER A 214 -35.31 -10.71 -3.47
CA SER A 214 -35.38 -11.43 -4.77
C SER A 214 -34.24 -11.07 -5.73
N LYS A 215 -33.59 -9.93 -5.53
CA LYS A 215 -32.50 -9.42 -6.34
C LYS A 215 -31.10 -9.59 -5.72
N VAL A 216 -31.00 -10.08 -4.49
CA VAL A 216 -29.72 -10.15 -3.75
C VAL A 216 -28.65 -10.88 -4.52
N LEU A 217 -28.93 -12.02 -5.15
CA LEU A 217 -27.93 -12.78 -5.93
C LEU A 217 -27.39 -11.96 -7.10
N HIS A 218 -28.24 -11.20 -7.77
CA HIS A 218 -27.83 -10.32 -8.87
C HIS A 218 -26.92 -9.19 -8.34
N TYR A 219 -27.30 -8.56 -7.23
CA TYR A 219 -26.52 -7.49 -6.63
C TYR A 219 -25.17 -7.99 -6.09
N ARG A 220 -25.13 -9.15 -5.46
CA ARG A 220 -23.88 -9.81 -5.02
C ARG A 220 -22.91 -10.06 -6.18
N ALA A 221 -23.41 -10.55 -7.31
CA ALA A 221 -22.58 -10.78 -8.50
C ALA A 221 -22.02 -9.48 -9.07
N PHE A 222 -22.84 -8.43 -9.13
CA PHE A 222 -22.41 -7.10 -9.58
C PHE A 222 -21.36 -6.49 -8.63
N GLU A 223 -21.62 -6.54 -7.33
CA GLU A 223 -20.72 -6.07 -6.28
C GLU A 223 -19.36 -6.78 -6.36
N GLN A 224 -19.37 -8.10 -6.50
CA GLN A 224 -18.18 -8.92 -6.62
C GLN A 224 -17.34 -8.53 -7.84
N GLN A 225 -17.99 -8.38 -9.01
CA GLN A 225 -17.32 -7.92 -10.23
C GLN A 225 -16.70 -6.53 -10.05
N HIS A 226 -17.43 -5.60 -9.42
CA HIS A 226 -16.94 -4.25 -9.14
C HIS A 226 -15.67 -4.28 -8.27
N TYR A 227 -15.66 -5.07 -7.19
CA TYR A 227 -14.51 -5.16 -6.29
C TYR A 227 -13.29 -5.80 -6.96
N PHE A 228 -13.47 -6.88 -7.72
CA PHE A 228 -12.38 -7.48 -8.49
C PHE A 228 -11.80 -6.50 -9.51
N SER A 229 -12.64 -5.77 -10.22
CA SER A 229 -12.20 -4.73 -11.18
C SER A 229 -11.42 -3.62 -10.48
N THR A 230 -11.91 -3.12 -9.35
CA THR A 230 -11.26 -2.03 -8.59
C THR A 230 -9.88 -2.47 -8.08
N LEU A 231 -9.79 -3.64 -7.45
CA LEU A 231 -8.52 -4.18 -6.95
C LEU A 231 -7.54 -4.46 -8.09
N GLY A 232 -8.03 -5.03 -9.19
CA GLY A 232 -7.21 -5.30 -10.38
C GLY A 232 -6.61 -4.03 -11.00
N THR A 233 -7.41 -2.96 -11.10
CA THR A 233 -6.94 -1.66 -11.58
C THR A 233 -5.85 -1.08 -10.68
N GLN A 234 -6.06 -1.08 -9.35
CA GLN A 234 -5.07 -0.52 -8.43
C GLN A 234 -3.78 -1.34 -8.36
N LEU A 235 -3.87 -2.67 -8.45
CA LEU A 235 -2.68 -3.51 -8.56
C LEU A 235 -1.93 -3.26 -9.89
N ALA A 236 -2.64 -3.02 -11.00
CA ALA A 236 -2.02 -2.67 -12.27
C ALA A 236 -1.31 -1.32 -12.22
N GLU A 237 -1.91 -0.32 -11.57
CA GLU A 237 -1.29 0.99 -11.33
C GLU A 237 0.00 0.86 -10.51
N LYS A 238 -0.02 0.09 -9.40
CA LYS A 238 1.18 -0.18 -8.60
C LYS A 238 2.26 -0.92 -9.40
N HIS A 239 1.88 -1.91 -10.19
CA HIS A 239 2.82 -2.62 -11.06
C HIS A 239 3.51 -1.66 -12.04
N GLN A 240 2.76 -0.76 -12.64
CA GLN A 240 3.31 0.24 -13.56
C GLN A 240 4.26 1.22 -12.83
N GLU A 241 3.89 1.68 -11.65
CA GLU A 241 4.71 2.57 -10.81
C GLU A 241 6.05 1.92 -10.47
N HIS A 242 6.03 0.72 -9.88
CA HIS A 242 7.25 -0.01 -9.50
C HIS A 242 8.10 -0.39 -10.72
N THR A 243 7.47 -0.75 -11.85
CA THR A 243 8.19 -1.03 -13.11
C THR A 243 8.95 0.20 -13.59
N LYS A 244 8.32 1.37 -13.56
CA LYS A 244 8.94 2.62 -13.97
C LYS A 244 10.11 2.97 -13.04
N ARG A 245 9.91 2.83 -11.73
CA ARG A 245 10.94 3.13 -10.72
C ARG A 245 12.13 2.19 -10.83
N HIS A 246 11.89 0.89 -10.97
CA HIS A 246 12.94 -0.10 -11.17
C HIS A 246 13.79 0.18 -12.41
N ARG A 247 13.14 0.48 -13.55
CA ARG A 247 13.85 0.84 -14.80
C ARG A 247 14.71 2.08 -14.63
N GLU A 248 14.19 3.09 -13.95
CA GLU A 248 14.90 4.34 -13.71
C GLU A 248 16.13 4.12 -12.82
N LEU A 249 16.02 3.34 -11.75
CA LEU A 249 17.13 2.99 -10.87
C LEU A 249 18.22 2.20 -11.64
N CYS A 250 17.83 1.21 -12.45
CA CYS A 250 18.77 0.47 -13.30
C CYS A 250 19.50 1.41 -14.27
N ARG A 251 18.76 2.28 -14.96
CA ARG A 251 19.34 3.25 -15.89
C ARG A 251 20.37 4.16 -15.21
N GLN A 252 20.02 4.72 -14.04
CA GLN A 252 20.92 5.58 -13.25
C GLN A 252 22.16 4.80 -12.79
N ALA A 253 21.99 3.56 -12.35
CA ALA A 253 23.10 2.71 -11.95
C ALA A 253 24.08 2.42 -13.09
N ASP A 254 23.56 2.15 -14.30
CA ASP A 254 24.36 1.90 -15.51
C ASP A 254 25.05 3.18 -16.02
N GLU A 255 24.38 4.33 -15.94
CA GLU A 255 24.96 5.63 -16.31
C GLU A 255 26.14 5.99 -15.40
N VAL A 256 25.96 5.86 -14.08
CA VAL A 256 27.02 6.15 -13.11
C VAL A 256 28.22 5.23 -13.34
N GLU A 257 27.99 3.93 -13.59
CA GLU A 257 29.08 2.99 -13.89
C GLU A 257 29.81 3.36 -15.20
N THR A 258 29.06 3.70 -16.24
CA THR A 258 29.62 4.08 -17.54
C THR A 258 30.47 5.37 -17.43
N GLU A 259 29.96 6.37 -16.72
CA GLU A 259 30.67 7.62 -16.48
C GLU A 259 31.93 7.38 -15.63
N PHE A 260 31.84 6.57 -14.58
CA PHE A 260 33.00 6.20 -13.75
C PHE A 260 34.12 5.56 -14.58
N ILE A 261 33.79 4.57 -15.41
CA ILE A 261 34.78 3.90 -16.29
C ILE A 261 35.40 4.90 -17.25
N LYS A 262 34.60 5.77 -17.84
CA LYS A 262 35.06 6.81 -18.78
C LYS A 262 36.00 7.79 -18.10
N ASP A 263 35.62 8.36 -16.96
CA ASP A 263 36.42 9.34 -16.22
C ASP A 263 37.72 8.72 -15.72
N LEU A 264 37.67 7.49 -15.23
CA LEU A 264 38.87 6.80 -14.77
C LEU A 264 39.81 6.48 -15.93
N ARG A 265 39.32 6.09 -17.10
CA ARG A 265 40.16 5.88 -18.30
C ARG A 265 40.85 7.18 -18.71
N VAL A 266 40.13 8.27 -18.75
CA VAL A 266 40.72 9.62 -19.06
C VAL A 266 41.80 9.98 -18.04
N ALA A 267 41.58 9.75 -16.74
CA ALA A 267 42.58 10.02 -15.71
C ALA A 267 43.83 9.14 -15.85
N LEU A 268 43.69 7.87 -16.24
CA LEU A 268 44.80 6.95 -16.48
C LEU A 268 45.58 7.34 -17.73
N GLU A 269 44.90 7.73 -18.80
CA GLU A 269 45.53 8.23 -20.05
C GLU A 269 46.30 9.52 -19.80
N GLN A 270 45.66 10.51 -19.11
CA GLN A 270 46.34 11.73 -18.73
C GLN A 270 47.57 11.51 -17.84
N GLY A 271 47.42 10.61 -16.85
CA GLY A 271 48.54 10.18 -16.01
C GLY A 271 49.66 9.56 -16.82
N ALA A 272 49.35 8.74 -17.86
CA ALA A 272 50.36 8.15 -18.76
C ALA A 272 51.07 9.26 -19.61
N GLU A 273 50.32 10.25 -20.11
CA GLU A 273 50.90 11.38 -20.85
C GLU A 273 51.83 12.19 -19.96
N ASP A 274 51.40 12.56 -18.75
CA ASP A 274 52.24 13.36 -17.79
C ASP A 274 53.50 12.59 -17.35
N LEU A 275 53.48 11.30 -17.42
CA LEU A 275 54.63 10.43 -17.06
C LEU A 275 55.50 10.03 -18.26
N TYR A 276 55.08 10.40 -19.49
CA TYR A 276 55.74 9.93 -20.72
C TYR A 276 57.23 10.20 -20.72
N ASP A 277 57.68 11.45 -20.49
CA ASP A 277 59.10 11.82 -20.51
C ASP A 277 59.94 11.13 -19.44
N ILE A 278 59.31 10.85 -18.27
CA ILE A 278 60.00 10.15 -17.18
C ILE A 278 60.11 8.64 -17.48
N MET A 279 59.18 8.09 -18.27
CA MET A 279 59.21 6.67 -18.65
C MET A 279 60.18 6.36 -19.80
N GLN A 280 60.65 7.40 -20.54
CA GLN A 280 61.67 7.19 -21.58
C GLN A 280 62.95 6.64 -20.96
N GLU A 281 63.63 5.76 -21.71
CA GLU A 281 64.94 5.22 -21.28
C GLU A 281 66.06 6.25 -21.51
N PRO A 282 66.71 6.73 -20.48
CA PRO A 282 67.94 7.44 -20.63
C PRO A 282 69.05 6.46 -21.01
N GLU A 283 70.22 6.96 -21.58
CA GLU A 283 71.39 6.13 -21.88
C GLU A 283 71.82 5.28 -20.66
N VAL A 284 71.67 5.84 -19.45
CA VAL A 284 71.92 5.15 -18.18
C VAL A 284 70.73 5.38 -17.23
N ASP A 285 70.05 4.31 -16.82
CA ASP A 285 68.93 4.42 -15.84
C ASP A 285 69.47 4.43 -14.41
N HIS A 286 69.77 5.60 -13.91
CA HIS A 286 70.26 5.81 -12.55
C HIS A 286 69.20 5.46 -11.47
N SER A 287 67.90 5.31 -11.82
CA SER A 287 66.89 4.91 -10.85
C SER A 287 67.20 3.52 -10.24
N LEU A 288 67.95 2.68 -10.99
CA LEU A 288 68.30 1.30 -10.58
C LEU A 288 69.57 1.26 -9.76
N ASP A 289 70.36 2.35 -9.65
CA ASP A 289 71.60 2.37 -8.89
C ASP A 289 71.36 2.09 -7.42
N PRO A 290 72.11 1.15 -6.79
CA PRO A 290 72.04 0.90 -5.36
C PRO A 290 72.44 2.14 -4.57
N GLY A 291 71.63 2.54 -3.56
CA GLY A 291 72.00 3.63 -2.66
C GLY A 291 73.24 3.22 -1.83
N SER A 292 74.34 4.02 -1.90
CA SER A 292 75.48 3.77 -1.02
C SER A 292 75.19 4.23 0.40
N ILE A 293 75.63 3.46 1.41
CA ILE A 293 75.38 3.77 2.84
C ILE A 293 76.22 4.98 3.28
N ASP A 294 77.31 5.27 2.58
CA ASP A 294 78.24 6.35 2.95
C ASP A 294 77.77 7.74 2.56
N ASP A 295 76.62 7.84 1.88
CA ASP A 295 76.18 9.10 1.23
C ASP A 295 74.81 9.57 1.76
N VAL A 296 74.66 9.69 3.08
CA VAL A 296 73.39 10.06 3.72
C VAL A 296 73.00 11.48 3.40
N PHE A 297 73.94 12.37 3.09
CA PHE A 297 73.74 13.80 2.83
C PHE A 297 73.96 14.24 1.38
N SER A 298 74.56 13.40 0.49
CA SER A 298 74.74 13.75 -0.91
C SER A 298 73.56 13.29 -1.78
N MET A 299 73.14 14.14 -2.71
CA MET A 299 72.10 13.82 -3.72
C MET A 299 72.78 13.06 -4.86
N SER A 300 72.93 11.70 -4.68
CA SER A 300 73.36 10.86 -5.79
C SER A 300 72.37 10.91 -6.96
N ALA A 301 72.86 10.68 -8.20
CA ALA A 301 72.03 10.65 -9.39
C ALA A 301 70.83 9.71 -9.23
N GLY A 302 71.03 8.56 -8.61
CA GLY A 302 69.96 7.59 -8.33
C GLY A 302 68.92 8.08 -7.33
N LYS A 303 69.31 8.83 -6.28
CA LYS A 303 68.37 9.46 -5.33
C LYS A 303 67.51 10.52 -6.02
N LEU A 304 68.14 11.34 -6.85
CA LEU A 304 67.49 12.40 -7.59
C LEU A 304 66.47 11.83 -8.58
N ASP A 305 66.83 10.80 -9.31
CA ASP A 305 65.97 10.13 -10.28
C ASP A 305 64.76 9.45 -9.62
N ARG A 306 65.00 8.72 -8.54
CA ARG A 306 63.91 8.11 -7.75
C ARG A 306 62.96 9.15 -7.17
N SER A 307 63.47 10.30 -6.73
CA SER A 307 62.62 11.41 -6.24
C SER A 307 61.74 12.00 -7.35
N ARG A 308 62.33 12.23 -8.56
CA ARG A 308 61.58 12.69 -9.73
C ARG A 308 60.46 11.72 -10.13
N ILE A 309 60.77 10.44 -10.20
CA ILE A 309 59.78 9.37 -10.50
C ILE A 309 58.69 9.35 -9.45
N GLN A 310 58.99 9.44 -8.15
CA GLN A 310 58.03 9.45 -7.09
C GLN A 310 57.11 10.69 -7.11
N ILE A 311 57.65 11.87 -7.41
CA ILE A 311 56.83 13.10 -7.53
C ILE A 311 55.84 13.00 -8.69
N ALA A 312 56.30 12.51 -9.84
CA ALA A 312 55.44 12.33 -11.00
C ALA A 312 54.39 11.23 -10.78
N TYR A 313 54.74 10.12 -10.18
CA TYR A 313 53.81 9.08 -9.75
C TYR A 313 52.74 9.63 -8.78
N SER A 314 53.13 10.45 -7.81
CA SER A 314 52.19 11.07 -6.86
C SER A 314 51.20 11.99 -7.56
N ARG A 315 51.59 12.70 -8.63
CA ARG A 315 50.69 13.53 -9.44
C ARG A 315 49.64 12.65 -10.16
N ALA A 316 50.05 11.56 -10.81
CA ALA A 316 49.11 10.62 -11.42
C ALA A 316 48.13 10.01 -10.39
N CYS A 317 48.62 9.68 -9.19
CA CYS A 317 47.77 9.24 -8.09
C CYS A 317 46.72 10.30 -7.68
N LEU A 318 47.06 11.57 -7.70
CA LEU A 318 46.09 12.64 -7.38
C LEU A 318 44.99 12.75 -8.43
N LEU A 319 45.27 12.60 -9.73
CA LEU A 319 44.27 12.55 -10.78
C LEU A 319 43.27 11.40 -10.56
N ILE A 320 43.77 10.19 -10.36
CA ILE A 320 42.94 9.01 -10.10
C ILE A 320 42.09 9.21 -8.83
N ARG A 321 42.73 9.68 -7.74
CA ARG A 321 42.05 9.96 -6.49
C ARG A 321 40.88 10.95 -6.64
N SER A 322 41.06 11.98 -7.49
CA SER A 322 39.97 12.93 -7.77
C SER A 322 38.76 12.24 -8.38
N VAL A 323 38.97 11.34 -9.35
CA VAL A 323 37.89 10.55 -9.95
C VAL A 323 37.22 9.64 -8.91
N LEU A 324 38.03 8.87 -8.15
CA LEU A 324 37.47 7.96 -7.13
C LEU A 324 36.62 8.70 -6.09
N SER A 325 37.07 9.89 -5.68
CA SER A 325 36.29 10.75 -4.75
C SER A 325 34.99 11.27 -5.35
N LYS A 326 34.99 11.63 -6.64
CA LYS A 326 33.78 12.07 -7.36
C LYS A 326 32.68 11.03 -7.31
N TYR A 327 33.03 9.74 -7.36
CA TYR A 327 32.07 8.63 -7.34
C TYR A 327 31.88 8.01 -5.95
N GLY A 328 32.22 8.74 -4.88
CA GLY A 328 31.88 8.36 -3.51
C GLY A 328 32.68 7.18 -2.95
N MET A 329 33.82 6.84 -3.55
CA MET A 329 34.73 5.77 -3.05
C MET A 329 35.52 6.21 -1.82
N THR A 330 34.91 6.97 -0.90
CA THR A 330 35.57 7.47 0.31
C THR A 330 35.56 6.46 1.44
N GLN A 331 34.59 5.54 1.43
CA GLN A 331 34.46 4.44 2.39
C GLN A 331 34.06 3.16 1.66
N LEU A 332 34.53 2.02 2.15
CA LEU A 332 34.12 0.69 1.72
C LEU A 332 33.29 0.06 2.83
N ASN A 333 32.29 -0.72 2.45
CA ASN A 333 31.44 -1.43 3.40
C ASN A 333 32.29 -2.38 4.27
N GLU A 334 31.94 -2.50 5.56
CA GLU A 334 32.66 -3.32 6.54
C GLU A 334 32.80 -4.79 6.11
N ASP A 335 31.81 -5.35 5.43
CA ASP A 335 31.82 -6.73 4.91
C ASP A 335 32.74 -6.90 3.69
N ALA A 336 33.12 -5.83 3.02
CA ALA A 336 34.05 -5.82 1.89
C ALA A 336 35.52 -5.65 2.35
N GLN A 337 35.76 -5.58 3.66
CA GLN A 337 37.06 -5.32 4.26
C GLN A 337 38.01 -6.51 4.12
N VAL A 338 38.54 -6.69 2.93
CA VAL A 338 39.87 -7.25 2.80
C VAL A 338 40.87 -6.07 2.81
N GLY A 339 41.03 -5.46 3.98
CA GLY A 339 42.10 -4.50 4.28
C GLY A 339 41.98 -3.06 3.74
N ALA A 340 40.84 -2.62 3.25
CA ALA A 340 40.74 -1.31 2.59
C ALA A 340 39.50 -0.45 3.06
N ALA A 341 39.59 0.08 4.27
CA ALA A 341 38.52 0.86 4.90
C ALA A 341 38.41 2.35 4.45
N SER A 342 39.32 2.83 3.58
CA SER A 342 39.32 4.23 3.13
C SER A 342 39.85 4.39 1.72
N LEU A 343 39.55 5.54 1.08
CA LEU A 343 40.10 5.88 -0.24
C LEU A 343 41.62 5.76 -0.29
N ASN A 344 42.34 6.13 0.78
CA ASN A 344 43.78 6.00 0.86
C ASN A 344 44.19 4.52 0.81
N THR A 345 43.45 3.65 1.47
CA THR A 345 43.71 2.20 1.48
C THR A 345 43.46 1.57 0.11
N VAL A 346 42.38 2.00 -0.60
CA VAL A 346 42.11 1.62 -1.99
C VAL A 346 43.26 2.03 -2.90
N MET A 347 43.73 3.28 -2.79
CA MET A 347 44.85 3.78 -3.56
C MET A 347 46.10 2.95 -3.29
N VAL A 348 46.43 2.65 -2.04
CA VAL A 348 47.57 1.84 -1.66
C VAL A 348 47.45 0.39 -2.15
N SER A 349 46.26 -0.22 -2.06
CA SER A 349 45.97 -1.58 -2.49
C SER A 349 46.17 -1.74 -4.00
N VAL A 350 45.68 -0.80 -4.80
CA VAL A 350 45.75 -0.88 -6.28
C VAL A 350 47.06 -0.34 -6.82
N MET A 351 47.54 0.80 -6.31
CA MET A 351 48.66 1.56 -6.86
C MET A 351 49.98 1.28 -6.13
N GLY A 352 49.91 0.86 -4.86
CA GLY A 352 51.07 0.77 -3.98
C GLY A 352 51.44 2.09 -3.31
N VAL A 353 52.27 2.02 -2.26
CA VAL A 353 52.68 3.18 -1.44
C VAL A 353 53.57 4.14 -2.23
N SER A 354 54.48 3.63 -3.06
CA SER A 354 55.35 4.43 -3.90
C SER A 354 55.90 3.60 -5.04
N VAL A 355 56.09 4.29 -6.19
CA VAL A 355 56.85 3.73 -7.33
C VAL A 355 58.12 4.59 -7.49
N LYS A 356 59.28 3.96 -7.50
CA LYS A 356 60.59 4.61 -7.52
C LYS A 356 61.43 4.22 -8.73
N PHE A 357 60.99 3.22 -9.51
CA PHE A 357 61.74 2.64 -10.62
C PHE A 357 60.97 2.81 -11.93
N ARG A 358 61.67 3.26 -13.02
CA ARG A 358 61.11 3.42 -14.36
C ARG A 358 60.38 2.15 -14.90
N PRO A 359 60.95 0.95 -14.79
CA PRO A 359 60.30 -0.24 -15.29
C PRO A 359 58.90 -0.52 -14.64
N GLN A 360 58.75 -0.18 -13.34
CA GLN A 360 57.45 -0.32 -12.66
C GLN A 360 56.47 0.71 -13.20
N LEU A 361 56.90 1.97 -13.35
CA LEU A 361 56.07 3.05 -13.85
C LEU A 361 55.59 2.75 -15.29
N ARG A 362 56.52 2.28 -16.18
CA ARG A 362 56.24 1.89 -17.56
C ARG A 362 55.20 0.75 -17.62
N ARG A 363 55.35 -0.28 -16.76
CA ARG A 363 54.38 -1.40 -16.70
C ARG A 363 53.00 -0.98 -16.25
N MET A 364 52.88 0.03 -15.37
CA MET A 364 51.57 0.53 -14.84
C MET A 364 50.88 1.49 -15.81
N PHE A 365 51.61 2.45 -16.36
CA PHE A 365 51.05 3.54 -17.15
C PHE A 365 51.45 3.51 -18.63
N GLY A 366 52.65 3.04 -18.97
CA GLY A 366 53.15 3.03 -20.33
C GLY A 366 52.49 1.96 -21.20
N GLU A 367 52.21 0.80 -20.62
CA GLU A 367 51.58 -0.34 -21.31
C GLU A 367 50.07 -0.29 -21.20
N GLU A 368 49.35 -0.56 -22.31
CA GLU A 368 47.91 -0.64 -22.32
C GLU A 368 47.39 -1.68 -21.32
N ALA A 369 48.00 -2.88 -21.30
CA ALA A 369 47.66 -3.94 -20.36
C ALA A 369 47.77 -3.50 -18.89
N GLY A 370 48.68 -2.60 -18.55
CA GLY A 370 48.85 -2.05 -17.21
C GLY A 370 47.72 -1.11 -16.86
N ARG A 371 47.34 -0.19 -17.76
CA ARG A 371 46.23 0.72 -17.58
C ARG A 371 44.88 -0.03 -17.48
N ASP A 372 44.70 -1.04 -18.31
CA ASP A 372 43.52 -1.92 -18.24
C ASP A 372 43.43 -2.69 -16.93
N LYS A 373 44.58 -3.12 -16.39
CA LYS A 373 44.63 -3.76 -15.07
C LYS A 373 44.20 -2.79 -13.98
N LEU A 374 44.73 -1.57 -13.97
CA LEU A 374 44.36 -0.52 -13.03
C LEU A 374 42.86 -0.21 -13.12
N LEU A 375 42.32 -0.11 -14.34
CA LEU A 375 40.88 0.13 -14.58
C LEU A 375 40.03 -0.99 -13.94
N ARG A 376 40.40 -2.27 -14.17
CA ARG A 376 39.68 -3.42 -13.58
C ARG A 376 39.75 -3.43 -12.06
N ASP A 377 40.96 -3.19 -11.50
CA ASP A 377 41.17 -3.20 -10.07
C ASP A 377 40.37 -2.11 -9.37
N PHE A 378 40.37 -0.88 -9.90
CA PHE A 378 39.54 0.22 -9.36
C PHE A 378 38.06 -0.04 -9.56
N LYS A 379 37.64 -0.63 -10.69
CA LYS A 379 36.24 -1.02 -10.89
C LYS A 379 35.77 -2.02 -9.84
N THR A 380 36.60 -2.99 -9.48
CA THR A 380 36.29 -3.95 -8.43
C THR A 380 36.04 -3.28 -7.07
N HIS A 381 36.77 -2.21 -6.77
CA HIS A 381 36.52 -1.43 -5.55
C HIS A 381 35.30 -0.52 -5.67
N PHE A 382 35.01 0.04 -6.86
CA PHE A 382 33.76 0.77 -7.14
C PHE A 382 32.54 -0.11 -6.92
N ASP A 383 32.55 -1.33 -7.45
CA ASP A 383 31.43 -2.28 -7.31
C ASP A 383 31.15 -2.67 -5.83
N LYS A 384 32.14 -2.53 -4.95
CA LYS A 384 32.05 -2.80 -3.51
C LYS A 384 31.91 -1.52 -2.66
N SER A 385 31.81 -0.35 -3.29
CA SER A 385 31.62 0.89 -2.55
C SER A 385 30.23 0.94 -1.93
N GLU A 386 30.12 1.57 -0.75
CA GLU A 386 28.85 1.70 -0.02
C GLU A 386 27.75 2.31 -0.88
N ASN A 387 28.07 3.39 -1.61
CA ASN A 387 27.11 4.06 -2.50
C ASN A 387 26.59 3.09 -3.59
N ARG A 388 27.48 2.31 -4.20
CA ARG A 388 27.08 1.33 -5.24
C ARG A 388 26.21 0.22 -4.67
N LEU A 389 26.59 -0.32 -3.51
CA LEU A 389 25.82 -1.38 -2.85
C LEU A 389 24.43 -0.91 -2.44
N ASN A 390 24.30 0.33 -1.95
CA ASN A 390 22.99 0.92 -1.61
C ASN A 390 22.08 1.02 -2.85
N VAL A 391 22.60 1.50 -3.99
CA VAL A 391 21.83 1.58 -5.24
C VAL A 391 21.41 0.17 -5.71
N LEU A 392 22.29 -0.83 -5.63
CA LEU A 392 21.95 -2.21 -5.98
C LEU A 392 20.88 -2.79 -5.04
N ALA A 393 20.95 -2.50 -3.74
CA ALA A 393 19.93 -2.89 -2.77
C ALA A 393 18.57 -2.22 -3.06
N ASP A 394 18.56 -0.97 -3.47
CA ASP A 394 17.31 -0.28 -3.88
C ASP A 394 16.69 -0.93 -5.13
N ILE A 395 17.51 -1.30 -6.11
CA ILE A 395 17.06 -2.04 -7.30
C ILE A 395 16.46 -3.40 -6.92
N GLU A 396 17.11 -4.12 -6.02
CA GLU A 396 16.65 -5.42 -5.54
C GLU A 396 15.33 -5.31 -4.77
N ASN A 397 15.20 -4.28 -3.92
CA ASN A 397 13.96 -3.97 -3.20
C ASN A 397 12.80 -3.66 -4.17
N GLU A 398 13.01 -2.84 -5.19
CA GLU A 398 11.98 -2.55 -6.19
C GLU A 398 11.59 -3.81 -6.99
N LEU A 399 12.54 -4.67 -7.31
CA LEU A 399 12.26 -5.96 -7.95
C LEU A 399 11.43 -6.88 -7.05
N ALA A 400 11.69 -6.87 -5.74
CA ALA A 400 10.90 -7.63 -4.77
C ALA A 400 9.45 -7.10 -4.69
N GLN A 401 9.25 -5.77 -4.71
CA GLN A 401 7.92 -5.16 -4.76
C GLN A 401 7.17 -5.54 -6.05
N LEU A 402 7.83 -5.51 -7.20
CA LEU A 402 7.24 -5.97 -8.47
C LEU A 402 6.74 -7.41 -8.38
N LYS A 403 7.56 -8.33 -7.88
CA LYS A 403 7.18 -9.73 -7.69
C LYS A 403 6.01 -9.91 -6.72
N ALA A 404 5.95 -9.08 -5.67
CA ALA A 404 4.83 -9.10 -4.73
C ALA A 404 3.52 -8.66 -5.42
N VAL A 405 3.56 -7.61 -6.25
CA VAL A 405 2.41 -7.15 -7.02
C VAL A 405 1.96 -8.18 -8.06
N GLU A 406 2.88 -8.79 -8.80
CA GLU A 406 2.57 -9.86 -9.77
C GLU A 406 1.93 -11.07 -9.09
N THR A 407 2.42 -11.43 -7.91
CA THR A 407 1.82 -12.49 -7.09
C THR A 407 0.40 -12.14 -6.69
N ALA A 408 0.17 -10.91 -6.22
CA ALA A 408 -1.16 -10.45 -5.83
C ALA A 408 -2.14 -10.38 -7.02
N GLN A 409 -1.68 -9.99 -8.20
CA GLN A 409 -2.49 -10.00 -9.43
C GLN A 409 -2.89 -11.42 -9.83
N THR A 410 -1.96 -12.36 -9.78
CA THR A 410 -2.23 -13.79 -10.07
C THR A 410 -3.25 -14.35 -9.09
N VAL A 411 -3.06 -14.11 -7.80
CA VAL A 411 -3.96 -14.49 -6.73
C VAL A 411 -5.37 -13.92 -6.91
N LEU A 412 -5.48 -12.64 -7.29
CA LEU A 412 -6.75 -11.99 -7.52
C LEU A 412 -7.49 -12.61 -8.72
N ALA A 413 -6.76 -12.91 -9.79
CA ALA A 413 -7.32 -13.55 -10.98
C ALA A 413 -7.82 -14.99 -10.68
N ASP A 414 -7.06 -15.78 -9.94
CA ASP A 414 -7.45 -17.14 -9.51
C ASP A 414 -8.70 -17.09 -8.60
N TRP A 415 -8.74 -16.09 -7.71
CA TRP A 415 -9.91 -15.88 -6.86
C TRP A 415 -11.14 -15.52 -7.69
N GLN A 416 -11.01 -14.60 -8.63
CA GLN A 416 -12.09 -14.20 -9.52
C GLN A 416 -12.64 -15.38 -10.34
N GLN A 417 -11.80 -16.30 -10.82
CA GLN A 417 -12.23 -17.49 -11.56
C GLN A 417 -12.93 -18.51 -10.70
N SER A 418 -12.64 -18.58 -9.41
CA SER A 418 -13.22 -19.55 -8.46
C SER A 418 -14.51 -19.04 -7.79
N ALA A 419 -14.79 -17.77 -7.83
CA ALA A 419 -15.92 -17.10 -7.20
C ALA A 419 -17.16 -17.07 -8.10
#